data_d6db755d4a5dbefe4e3c24ddcecfb7cf
#
_entry.id   d6db755d4a5dbefe4e3c24ddcecfb7cf
#
_cell.length_a   1.000
_cell.length_b   1.000
_cell.length_c   1.000
_cell.angle_alpha   90.00
_cell.angle_beta   90.00
_cell.angle_gamma   90.00
#
_symmetry.space_group_name_H-M   'P 1'
#
loop_
_entity.id
_entity.type
_entity.pdbx_description
1 polymer ?
#
loop_
_entity_poly.entity_id
_entity_poly.type
_entity_poly.pdbx_seq_one_letter_code
_entity_poly.pdbx_strand_id
1 'polypeptide(L)'
;MDIKGYIQTAYDYTYWANQRYFSVAEGLTGEQLHQSLGHSWGDVHATLVHMMSSEWVWLQRWHGTSPKGHLNKDDYPTLASLKKRWAAVEAEMRAFIEGQDEDGLQAEITYNNFRGETFRVPLWEMLAHIVNHETHHRGELAAMYALMGVSHPEDEMIQYFLNASGQKKF
;
A
#
# COMPACT_ATOMS: atom_id res chain seq x y z
N MET A 1 7.71 -2.91 -23.05
CA MET A 1 6.77 -2.96 -21.91
C MET A 1 5.85 -1.77 -22.07
N ASP A 2 4.56 -2.00 -22.09
CA ASP A 2 3.53 -0.97 -22.12
C ASP A 2 3.24 -0.45 -20.70
N ILE A 3 2.38 0.56 -20.58
CA ILE A 3 2.04 1.15 -19.26
C ILE A 3 1.38 0.10 -18.37
N LYS A 4 0.47 -0.70 -18.91
CA LYS A 4 -0.22 -1.76 -18.15
C LYS A 4 0.78 -2.75 -17.54
N GLY A 5 1.71 -3.27 -18.33
CA GLY A 5 2.72 -4.22 -17.86
C GLY A 5 3.65 -3.62 -16.80
N TYR A 6 3.98 -2.32 -16.91
CA TYR A 6 4.75 -1.62 -15.88
C TYR A 6 3.96 -1.50 -14.56
N ILE A 7 2.69 -1.07 -14.63
CA ILE A 7 1.83 -0.92 -13.45
C ILE A 7 1.62 -2.28 -12.77
N GLN A 8 1.30 -3.35 -13.51
CA GLN A 8 1.16 -4.68 -12.95
C GLN A 8 2.43 -5.13 -12.21
N THR A 9 3.60 -4.96 -12.83
CA THR A 9 4.89 -5.29 -12.20
C THR A 9 5.15 -4.47 -10.94
N ALA A 10 4.82 -3.17 -10.96
CA ALA A 10 5.00 -2.28 -9.81
C ALA A 10 4.08 -2.67 -8.63
N TYR A 11 2.84 -3.09 -8.92
CA TYR A 11 1.93 -3.59 -7.89
C TYR A 11 2.35 -4.97 -7.34
N ASP A 12 2.84 -5.87 -8.19
CA ASP A 12 3.39 -7.16 -7.74
C ASP A 12 4.57 -6.95 -6.78
N TYR A 13 5.49 -6.03 -7.13
CA TYR A 13 6.56 -5.63 -6.23
C TYR A 13 6.02 -5.04 -4.93
N THR A 14 5.05 -4.11 -5.01
CA THR A 14 4.49 -3.43 -3.84
C THR A 14 3.90 -4.44 -2.85
N TYR A 15 3.09 -5.38 -3.31
CA TYR A 15 2.49 -6.39 -2.45
C TYR A 15 3.51 -7.41 -1.92
N TRP A 16 4.51 -7.79 -2.72
CA TRP A 16 5.63 -8.59 -2.23
C TRP A 16 6.37 -7.89 -1.08
N ALA A 17 6.64 -6.60 -1.21
CA ALA A 17 7.32 -5.80 -0.18
C ALA A 17 6.41 -5.61 1.05
N ASN A 18 5.14 -5.24 0.87
CA ASN A 18 4.18 -5.04 1.95
C ASN A 18 4.02 -6.31 2.82
N GLN A 19 3.95 -7.50 2.20
CA GLN A 19 3.87 -8.77 2.92
C GLN A 19 5.10 -9.01 3.82
N ARG A 20 6.29 -8.61 3.39
CA ARG A 20 7.53 -8.74 4.17
C ARG A 20 7.50 -7.84 5.41
N TYR A 21 7.07 -6.58 5.26
CA TYR A 21 6.89 -5.65 6.39
C TYR A 21 5.79 -6.13 7.34
N PHE A 22 4.68 -6.62 6.80
CA PHE A 22 3.61 -7.17 7.60
C PHE A 22 4.07 -8.39 8.41
N SER A 23 4.89 -9.27 7.84
CA SER A 23 5.45 -10.43 8.53
C SER A 23 6.35 -10.04 9.71
N VAL A 24 7.09 -8.92 9.61
CA VAL A 24 7.84 -8.38 10.76
C VAL A 24 6.89 -7.91 11.85
N ALA A 25 5.80 -7.20 11.48
CA ALA A 25 4.79 -6.74 12.42
C ALA A 25 4.11 -7.90 13.18
N GLU A 26 3.88 -9.04 12.52
CA GLU A 26 3.32 -10.25 13.14
C GLU A 26 4.23 -10.84 14.25
N GLY A 27 5.52 -10.53 14.22
CA GLY A 27 6.49 -10.93 15.25
C GLY A 27 6.62 -9.95 16.43
N LEU A 28 6.01 -8.77 16.37
CA LEU A 28 6.07 -7.77 17.43
C LEU A 28 5.16 -8.14 18.61
N THR A 29 5.56 -7.71 19.82
CA THR A 29 4.66 -7.72 20.96
C THR A 29 3.55 -6.70 20.79
N GLY A 30 2.43 -6.85 21.52
CA GLY A 30 1.35 -5.84 21.49
C GLY A 30 1.82 -4.45 21.92
N GLU A 31 2.77 -4.37 22.86
CA GLU A 31 3.38 -3.11 23.28
C GLU A 31 4.19 -2.47 22.14
N GLN A 32 5.05 -3.23 21.46
CA GLN A 32 5.84 -2.74 20.32
C GLN A 32 4.94 -2.32 19.16
N LEU A 33 3.88 -3.06 18.89
CA LEU A 33 2.95 -2.79 17.78
C LEU A 33 2.24 -1.44 17.93
N HIS A 34 1.96 -1.03 19.18
CA HIS A 34 1.24 0.21 19.52
C HIS A 34 2.12 1.26 20.20
N GLN A 35 3.43 1.06 20.24
CA GLN A 35 4.36 2.04 20.77
C GLN A 35 4.39 3.29 19.92
N SER A 36 4.06 4.45 20.49
CA SER A 36 4.18 5.73 19.78
C SER A 36 5.65 6.09 19.58
N LEU A 37 6.06 6.20 18.33
CA LEU A 37 7.44 6.48 17.93
C LEU A 37 7.61 7.88 17.31
N GLY A 38 6.54 8.71 17.33
CA GLY A 38 6.59 10.08 16.83
C GLY A 38 6.73 10.23 15.32
N HIS A 39 6.52 9.14 14.56
CA HIS A 39 6.58 9.12 13.11
C HIS A 39 5.20 8.84 12.50
N SER A 40 4.98 9.36 11.28
CA SER A 40 3.82 9.04 10.44
C SER A 40 2.49 9.05 11.18
N TRP A 41 1.86 7.90 11.32
CA TRP A 41 0.56 7.67 11.98
C TRP A 41 0.67 7.29 13.45
N GLY A 42 1.87 7.44 14.03
CA GLY A 42 2.13 7.29 15.45
C GLY A 42 2.72 5.94 15.84
N ASP A 43 2.18 4.84 15.36
CA ASP A 43 2.64 3.48 15.65
C ASP A 43 2.62 2.57 14.40
N VAL A 44 3.20 1.38 14.51
CA VAL A 44 3.27 0.40 13.42
C VAL A 44 1.88 -0.02 12.95
N HIS A 45 0.97 -0.34 13.89
CA HIS A 45 -0.38 -0.78 13.56
C HIS A 45 -1.15 0.31 12.80
N ALA A 46 -1.12 1.56 13.28
CA ALA A 46 -1.81 2.68 12.66
C ALA A 46 -1.25 2.98 11.25
N THR A 47 0.07 2.85 11.07
CA THR A 47 0.72 3.02 9.76
C THR A 47 0.26 1.93 8.77
N LEU A 48 0.22 0.66 9.19
CA LEU A 48 -0.28 -0.43 8.35
C LEU A 48 -1.77 -0.27 8.00
N VAL A 49 -2.61 0.18 8.95
CA VAL A 49 -4.02 0.50 8.66
C VAL A 49 -4.13 1.64 7.67
N HIS A 50 -3.28 2.67 7.79
CA HIS A 50 -3.26 3.80 6.86
C HIS A 50 -2.89 3.36 5.44
N MET A 51 -1.86 2.52 5.28
CA MET A 51 -1.47 1.98 3.98
C MET A 51 -2.66 1.27 3.30
N MET A 52 -3.23 0.28 3.96
CA MET A 52 -4.42 -0.43 3.47
C MET A 52 -5.60 0.51 3.16
N SER A 53 -5.85 1.47 4.04
CA SER A 53 -6.94 2.43 3.87
C SER A 53 -6.71 3.38 2.71
N SER A 54 -5.45 3.73 2.42
CA SER A 54 -5.10 4.58 1.27
C SER A 54 -5.35 3.86 -0.05
N GLU A 55 -4.96 2.59 -0.17
CA GLU A 55 -5.31 1.76 -1.32
C GLU A 55 -6.84 1.72 -1.53
N TRP A 56 -7.60 1.46 -0.45
CA TRP A 56 -9.07 1.44 -0.51
C TRP A 56 -9.67 2.78 -0.95
N VAL A 57 -9.18 3.91 -0.39
CA VAL A 57 -9.68 5.26 -0.76
C VAL A 57 -9.49 5.52 -2.24
N TRP A 58 -8.31 5.20 -2.77
CA TRP A 58 -8.01 5.44 -4.17
C TRP A 58 -8.82 4.51 -5.10
N LEU A 59 -8.97 3.25 -4.72
CA LEU A 59 -9.85 2.32 -5.45
C LEU A 59 -11.29 2.83 -5.52
N GLN A 60 -11.84 3.36 -4.40
CA GLN A 60 -13.18 3.95 -4.41
C GLN A 60 -13.26 5.16 -5.35
N ARG A 61 -12.22 6.01 -5.37
CA ARG A 61 -12.14 7.17 -6.28
C ARG A 61 -12.14 6.74 -7.74
N TRP A 62 -11.44 5.68 -8.07
CA TRP A 62 -11.41 5.13 -9.44
C TRP A 62 -12.75 4.50 -9.85
N HIS A 63 -13.53 4.01 -8.90
CA HIS A 63 -14.92 3.59 -9.10
C HIS A 63 -15.94 4.75 -9.06
N GLY A 64 -15.48 6.02 -9.03
CA GLY A 64 -16.34 7.21 -9.05
C GLY A 64 -16.91 7.62 -7.69
N THR A 65 -16.48 6.99 -6.59
CA THR A 65 -16.89 7.37 -5.24
C THR A 65 -15.74 8.02 -4.49
N SER A 66 -15.91 9.27 -4.03
CA SER A 66 -14.88 9.96 -3.25
C SER A 66 -15.18 9.88 -1.76
N PRO A 67 -14.54 8.99 -0.99
CA PRO A 67 -14.69 8.91 0.46
C PRO A 67 -14.32 10.23 1.14
N LYS A 68 -14.94 10.52 2.27
CA LYS A 68 -14.66 11.73 3.06
C LYS A 68 -13.50 11.59 4.03
N GLY A 69 -12.90 10.41 4.14
CA GLY A 69 -11.78 10.10 5.03
C GLY A 69 -11.29 8.68 4.86
N HIS A 70 -10.26 8.35 5.62
CA HIS A 70 -9.73 6.99 5.74
C HIS A 70 -10.69 6.08 6.51
N LEU A 71 -10.49 4.77 6.38
CA LEU A 71 -11.13 3.77 7.22
C LEU A 71 -10.70 3.98 8.68
N ASN A 72 -11.62 3.74 9.61
CA ASN A 72 -11.32 3.88 11.03
C ASN A 72 -10.40 2.72 11.48
N LYS A 73 -9.27 3.04 12.10
CA LYS A 73 -8.33 2.03 12.61
C LYS A 73 -8.96 1.11 13.65
N ASP A 74 -9.94 1.61 14.41
CA ASP A 74 -10.60 0.84 15.47
C ASP A 74 -11.48 -0.30 14.92
N ASP A 75 -11.81 -0.26 13.62
CA ASP A 75 -12.51 -1.35 12.93
C ASP A 75 -11.56 -2.54 12.64
N TYR A 76 -10.25 -2.33 12.79
CA TYR A 76 -9.20 -3.32 12.52
C TYR A 76 -8.28 -3.49 13.73
N PRO A 77 -8.80 -3.89 14.91
CA PRO A 77 -8.06 -3.84 16.17
C PRO A 77 -6.92 -4.88 16.28
N THR A 78 -6.83 -5.82 15.34
CA THR A 78 -5.80 -6.85 15.30
C THR A 78 -5.15 -6.95 13.93
N LEU A 79 -3.88 -7.39 13.88
CA LEU A 79 -3.21 -7.68 12.61
C LEU A 79 -3.98 -8.72 11.77
N ALA A 80 -4.65 -9.68 12.39
CA ALA A 80 -5.47 -10.67 11.68
C ALA A 80 -6.67 -10.03 10.98
N SER A 81 -7.40 -9.11 11.65
CA SER A 81 -8.51 -8.37 11.04
C SER A 81 -8.04 -7.44 9.93
N LEU A 82 -6.92 -6.75 10.15
CA LEU A 82 -6.29 -5.89 9.15
C LEU A 82 -5.82 -6.70 7.92
N LYS A 83 -5.11 -7.81 8.12
CA LYS A 83 -4.63 -8.69 7.05
C LYS A 83 -5.77 -9.21 6.18
N LYS A 84 -6.86 -9.64 6.81
CA LYS A 84 -8.06 -10.10 6.10
C LYS A 84 -8.65 -8.99 5.21
N ARG A 85 -8.77 -7.77 5.74
CA ARG A 85 -9.29 -6.64 4.96
C ARG A 85 -8.34 -6.24 3.85
N TRP A 86 -7.04 -6.15 4.14
CA TRP A 86 -6.04 -5.76 3.14
C TRP A 86 -5.99 -6.77 1.98
N ALA A 87 -6.04 -8.07 2.26
CA ALA A 87 -6.11 -9.08 1.20
C ALA A 87 -7.33 -8.90 0.28
N ALA A 88 -8.48 -8.47 0.81
CA ALA A 88 -9.64 -8.14 -0.01
C ALA A 88 -9.40 -6.88 -0.87
N VAL A 89 -8.81 -5.83 -0.30
CA VAL A 89 -8.46 -4.60 -1.04
C VAL A 89 -7.45 -4.92 -2.14
N GLU A 90 -6.41 -5.71 -1.85
CA GLU A 90 -5.43 -6.16 -2.85
C GLU A 90 -6.11 -6.90 -4.01
N ALA A 91 -7.01 -7.84 -3.71
CA ALA A 91 -7.72 -8.60 -4.75
C ALA A 91 -8.59 -7.69 -5.64
N GLU A 92 -9.31 -6.74 -5.04
CA GLU A 92 -10.11 -5.74 -5.76
C GLU A 92 -9.21 -4.83 -6.62
N MET A 93 -8.06 -4.39 -6.09
CA MET A 93 -7.08 -3.56 -6.80
C MET A 93 -6.50 -4.29 -8.02
N ARG A 94 -6.08 -5.54 -7.83
CA ARG A 94 -5.56 -6.38 -8.93
C ARG A 94 -6.60 -6.59 -10.02
N ALA A 95 -7.84 -6.88 -9.65
CA ALA A 95 -8.94 -7.05 -10.60
C ALA A 95 -9.23 -5.74 -11.35
N PHE A 96 -9.19 -4.60 -10.67
CA PHE A 96 -9.36 -3.28 -11.30
C PHE A 96 -8.26 -3.01 -12.34
N ILE A 97 -6.99 -3.23 -12.00
CA ILE A 97 -5.85 -3.02 -12.91
C ILE A 97 -5.92 -3.98 -14.10
N GLU A 98 -6.26 -5.25 -13.88
CA GLU A 98 -6.40 -6.25 -14.94
C GLU A 98 -7.49 -5.86 -15.96
N GLY A 99 -8.58 -5.27 -15.49
CA GLY A 99 -9.67 -4.79 -16.34
C GLY A 99 -9.35 -3.55 -17.18
N GLN A 100 -8.21 -2.89 -16.97
CA GLN A 100 -7.83 -1.71 -17.76
C GLN A 100 -7.12 -2.11 -19.05
N ASP A 101 -7.35 -1.33 -20.11
CA ASP A 101 -6.51 -1.28 -21.31
C ASP A 101 -5.67 0.00 -21.32
N GLU A 102 -4.84 0.19 -22.36
CA GLU A 102 -3.98 1.37 -22.47
C GLU A 102 -4.79 2.67 -22.54
N ASP A 103 -5.93 2.69 -23.19
CA ASP A 103 -6.80 3.87 -23.30
C ASP A 103 -7.44 4.17 -21.94
N GLY A 104 -7.89 3.15 -21.20
CA GLY A 104 -8.40 3.30 -19.84
C GLY A 104 -7.36 3.82 -18.86
N LEU A 105 -6.11 3.40 -18.98
CA LEU A 105 -5.01 3.91 -18.16
C LEU A 105 -4.68 5.38 -18.45
N GLN A 106 -4.83 5.83 -19.70
CA GLN A 106 -4.64 7.23 -20.10
C GLN A 106 -5.87 8.09 -19.79
N ALA A 107 -7.04 7.50 -19.56
CA ALA A 107 -8.25 8.24 -19.28
C ALA A 107 -8.14 9.02 -17.97
N GLU A 108 -8.63 10.26 -18.00
CA GLU A 108 -8.68 11.10 -16.81
C GLU A 108 -9.87 10.73 -15.92
N ILE A 109 -9.58 10.51 -14.65
CA ILE A 109 -10.60 10.27 -13.61
C ILE A 109 -10.76 11.52 -12.76
N THR A 110 -12.01 11.91 -12.55
CA THR A 110 -12.36 13.02 -11.66
C THR A 110 -12.65 12.49 -10.26
N TYR A 111 -12.02 13.08 -9.24
CA TYR A 111 -12.27 12.74 -7.83
C TYR A 111 -12.24 13.97 -6.93
N ASN A 112 -12.79 13.85 -5.73
CA ASN A 112 -12.65 14.85 -4.69
C ASN A 112 -11.65 14.38 -3.63
N ASN A 113 -10.80 15.30 -3.15
CA ASN A 113 -9.99 15.06 -1.96
C ASN A 113 -10.85 15.18 -0.68
N PHE A 114 -10.24 14.94 0.49
CA PHE A 114 -10.95 15.02 1.78
C PHE A 114 -11.41 16.44 2.15
N ARG A 115 -10.90 17.48 1.46
CA ARG A 115 -11.34 18.88 1.63
C ARG A 115 -12.50 19.25 0.69
N GLY A 116 -12.93 18.32 -0.17
CA GLY A 116 -13.97 18.55 -1.17
C GLY A 116 -13.48 19.25 -2.44
N GLU A 117 -12.17 19.44 -2.59
CA GLU A 117 -11.59 20.01 -3.81
C GLU A 117 -11.59 18.95 -4.92
N THR A 118 -12.00 19.36 -6.13
CA THR A 118 -12.10 18.47 -7.30
C THR A 118 -10.81 18.48 -8.11
N PHE A 119 -10.34 17.29 -8.46
CA PHE A 119 -9.16 17.07 -9.31
C PHE A 119 -9.51 16.13 -10.46
N ARG A 120 -8.74 16.24 -11.53
CA ARG A 120 -8.85 15.40 -12.72
C ARG A 120 -7.45 15.01 -13.18
N VAL A 121 -7.17 13.70 -13.14
CA VAL A 121 -5.81 13.15 -13.33
C VAL A 121 -5.91 11.85 -14.13
N PRO A 122 -4.96 11.56 -15.05
CA PRO A 122 -4.88 10.27 -15.72
C PRO A 122 -4.79 9.11 -14.72
N LEU A 123 -5.48 8.01 -14.99
CA LEU A 123 -5.52 6.86 -14.06
C LEU A 123 -4.13 6.31 -13.77
N TRP A 124 -3.25 6.20 -14.77
CA TRP A 124 -1.91 5.63 -14.56
C TRP A 124 -1.06 6.45 -13.57
N GLU A 125 -1.24 7.78 -13.52
CA GLU A 125 -0.52 8.64 -12.57
C GLU A 125 -0.99 8.38 -11.13
N MET A 126 -2.28 8.15 -10.94
CA MET A 126 -2.85 7.81 -9.62
C MET A 126 -2.43 6.42 -9.18
N LEU A 127 -2.35 5.45 -10.10
CA LEU A 127 -1.81 4.12 -9.82
C LEU A 127 -0.33 4.20 -9.42
N ALA A 128 0.49 4.95 -10.13
CA ALA A 128 1.89 5.18 -9.80
C ALA A 128 2.05 5.91 -8.45
N HIS A 129 1.15 6.85 -8.14
CA HIS A 129 1.12 7.52 -6.84
C HIS A 129 0.97 6.52 -5.68
N ILE A 130 0.08 5.53 -5.78
CA ILE A 130 -0.10 4.52 -4.73
C ILE A 130 1.17 3.68 -4.54
N VAL A 131 1.82 3.24 -5.60
CA VAL A 131 3.11 2.51 -5.50
C VAL A 131 4.15 3.33 -4.74
N ASN A 132 4.26 4.63 -5.05
CA ASN A 132 5.19 5.53 -4.36
C ASN A 132 4.78 5.78 -2.89
N HIS A 133 3.49 5.92 -2.62
CA HIS A 133 2.93 6.09 -1.28
C HIS A 133 3.25 4.87 -0.38
N GLU A 134 3.06 3.66 -0.89
CA GLU A 134 3.41 2.43 -0.18
C GLU A 134 4.92 2.36 0.11
N THR A 135 5.76 2.73 -0.84
CA THR A 135 7.22 2.79 -0.65
C THR A 135 7.61 3.79 0.44
N HIS A 136 6.97 4.97 0.47
CA HIS A 136 7.19 5.97 1.51
C HIS A 136 6.89 5.40 2.92
N HIS A 137 5.72 4.79 3.10
CA HIS A 137 5.33 4.23 4.39
C HIS A 137 6.11 2.98 4.81
N ARG A 138 6.59 2.17 3.87
CA ARG A 138 7.55 1.10 4.21
C ARG A 138 8.85 1.68 4.76
N GLY A 139 9.35 2.79 4.21
CA GLY A 139 10.51 3.49 4.78
C GLY A 139 10.28 3.97 6.22
N GLU A 140 9.06 4.46 6.53
CA GLU A 140 8.68 4.82 7.90
C GLU A 140 8.60 3.61 8.82
N LEU A 141 8.00 2.49 8.37
CA LEU A 141 7.98 1.23 9.11
C LEU A 141 9.40 0.70 9.37
N ALA A 142 10.31 0.79 8.38
CA ALA A 142 11.72 0.42 8.56
C ALA A 142 12.38 1.23 9.68
N ALA A 143 12.13 2.55 9.71
CA ALA A 143 12.63 3.41 10.77
C ALA A 143 12.03 3.04 12.14
N MET A 144 10.74 2.75 12.22
CA MET A 144 10.08 2.31 13.45
C MET A 144 10.66 0.99 13.95
N TYR A 145 10.86 -0.01 13.08
CA TYR A 145 11.48 -1.29 13.44
C TYR A 145 12.90 -1.08 13.96
N ALA A 146 13.70 -0.27 13.29
CA ALA A 146 15.08 0.03 13.71
C ALA A 146 15.12 0.70 15.09
N LEU A 147 14.22 1.65 15.38
CA LEU A 147 14.10 2.30 16.70
C LEU A 147 13.75 1.31 17.83
N MET A 148 13.04 0.24 17.50
CA MET A 148 12.71 -0.83 18.45
C MET A 148 13.79 -1.93 18.52
N GLY A 149 14.88 -1.81 17.77
CA GLY A 149 15.92 -2.85 17.67
C GLY A 149 15.49 -4.09 16.87
N VAL A 150 14.47 -3.96 16.04
CA VAL A 150 13.93 -5.02 15.17
C VAL A 150 14.46 -4.82 13.76
N SER A 151 14.92 -5.90 13.12
CA SER A 151 15.39 -5.86 11.74
C SER A 151 14.21 -5.66 10.79
N HIS A 152 14.35 -4.75 9.83
CA HIS A 152 13.40 -4.60 8.72
C HIS A 152 13.84 -5.49 7.53
N PRO A 153 12.92 -5.86 6.63
CA PRO A 153 13.26 -6.65 5.45
C PRO A 153 14.05 -5.81 4.42
N GLU A 154 14.85 -6.49 3.60
CA GLU A 154 15.35 -5.92 2.35
C GLU A 154 14.19 -5.91 1.34
N ASP A 155 13.77 -4.74 0.87
CA ASP A 155 12.60 -4.57 0.00
C ASP A 155 12.89 -3.76 -1.27
N GLU A 156 14.15 -3.56 -1.62
CA GLU A 156 14.50 -2.88 -2.85
C GLU A 156 13.90 -3.58 -4.08
N MET A 157 13.42 -2.79 -5.03
CA MET A 157 12.77 -3.32 -6.25
C MET A 157 13.70 -4.28 -7.03
N ILE A 158 15.02 -4.06 -7.00
CA ILE A 158 15.97 -4.99 -7.63
C ILE A 158 15.95 -6.37 -6.96
N GLN A 159 15.74 -6.44 -5.64
CA GLN A 159 15.63 -7.69 -4.92
C GLN A 159 14.41 -8.50 -5.36
N TYR A 160 13.28 -7.80 -5.58
CA TYR A 160 12.09 -8.41 -6.15
C TYR A 160 12.37 -9.02 -7.53
N PHE A 161 13.04 -8.30 -8.43
CA PHE A 161 13.36 -8.81 -9.77
C PHE A 161 14.30 -10.00 -9.74
N LEU A 162 15.32 -10.00 -8.87
CA LEU A 162 16.23 -11.13 -8.69
C LEU A 162 15.50 -12.37 -8.13
N ASN A 163 14.55 -12.15 -7.20
CA ASN A 163 13.71 -13.23 -6.68
C ASN A 163 12.76 -13.79 -7.76
N ALA A 164 12.06 -12.91 -8.49
CA ALA A 164 11.12 -13.29 -9.53
C ALA A 164 11.78 -14.05 -10.69
N SER A 165 13.04 -13.69 -11.02
CA SER A 165 13.84 -14.40 -12.04
C SER A 165 14.53 -15.67 -11.53
N GLY A 166 14.42 -15.99 -10.24
CA GLY A 166 15.07 -17.15 -9.62
C GLY A 166 16.59 -17.02 -9.43
N GLN A 167 17.15 -15.81 -9.63
CA GLN A 167 18.60 -15.57 -9.48
C GLN A 167 19.01 -15.46 -8.01
N LYS A 168 18.12 -15.04 -7.12
CA LYS A 168 18.36 -14.97 -5.68
C LYS A 168 17.05 -15.25 -4.93
N LYS A 169 17.12 -16.01 -3.84
CA LYS A 169 16.01 -16.19 -2.88
C LYS A 169 16.27 -15.32 -1.64
N PHE A 170 15.26 -14.63 -1.18
CA PHE A 170 15.29 -13.77 0.00
C PHE A 170 14.37 -14.29 1.09
#